data_7c7e3e8244f1d0c4d9f92fcd652b5738
#
_entry.id   7c7e3e8244f1d0c4d9f92fcd652b5738
#
_cell.length_a   1.000
_cell.length_b   1.000
_cell.length_c   1.000
_cell.angle_alpha   90.00
_cell.angle_beta   90.00
_cell.angle_gamma   90.00
#
_symmetry.space_group_name_H-M   'P 1'
#
loop_
_entity.id
_entity.type
_entity.pdbx_description
1 polymer ?
#
loop_
_entity_poly.entity_id
_entity_poly.type
_entity_poly.pdbx_seq_one_letter_code
_entity_poly.pdbx_strand_id
1 'polypeptide(L)'
;MPQCVMPSPCPVLVPDVLPAVMPCLPAVPEFVPAAPAVPVLPSRVPADLPAEGREALARALAGPVPGAQRKAAGKLLLPGDDTPLAWDDAELTRLCGFLRSMSDQRDHRGRRIPLDYLTAVAVTAGAAGDDSPDSAAAWAASAPARVLHRLGAPRDGAVQPRRPDAATFSRVLGDPRHAQQADDALCAWTAARARDLRPGMRRHLRIDGKALRGAARGGTAPMLLSGLWDDGTTAAQLPVNTKKTNEIPVFRDLLDKIPEDDLTDAVISADQMHTQRKHAKKIQAAGAYFIFTIGDNQEKLFDAADALPWRAFAGEAWTVDRGHGRIDVRTIKTLPPTGQILKKWPQVRQVFLVERYSYGTGGELLGAVAVLGITSLPPDQASAADLLAYLRGHWSIEMHHYVRDIAFGEDGSRGAAAHQAFAAIRNAVTGAFRLLGAPGIAAQLRASRRDPYRLPLQLLGLAALPPAPA
;
A
#
# COMPACT_ATOMS: atom_id res chain seq x y z
N MET A 1 -1.64 -50.34 30.72
CA MET A 1 -2.86 -50.47 31.52
C MET A 1 -2.62 -49.88 32.90
N PRO A 2 -3.38 -48.86 33.33
CA PRO A 2 -4.78 -49.05 33.73
C PRO A 2 -5.75 -48.06 33.05
N GLN A 3 -7.01 -48.48 33.00
CA GLN A 3 -8.17 -47.79 32.50
C GLN A 3 -8.58 -46.61 33.38
N CYS A 4 -9.03 -45.53 32.78
CA CYS A 4 -9.77 -44.48 33.49
C CYS A 4 -11.21 -44.43 33.00
N VAL A 5 -12.12 -44.60 33.96
CA VAL A 5 -13.56 -44.73 33.87
C VAL A 5 -14.19 -43.34 33.72
N MET A 6 -15.16 -43.25 32.81
CA MET A 6 -16.05 -42.06 32.68
C MET A 6 -17.19 -42.13 33.72
N PRO A 7 -17.62 -41.02 34.31
CA PRO A 7 -18.87 -40.98 35.04
C PRO A 7 -20.04 -40.52 34.15
N SER A 8 -21.19 -41.18 34.35
CA SER A 8 -22.48 -40.98 33.71
C SER A 8 -23.21 -39.69 34.18
N PRO A 9 -24.20 -39.20 33.42
CA PRO A 9 -24.87 -37.93 33.66
C PRO A 9 -25.96 -38.01 34.73
N CYS A 10 -26.10 -36.92 35.49
CA CYS A 10 -27.20 -36.72 36.44
C CYS A 10 -28.42 -36.06 35.78
N PRO A 11 -29.62 -36.33 36.25
CA PRO A 11 -30.87 -35.94 35.58
C PRO A 11 -31.33 -34.55 35.91
N VAL A 12 -32.01 -33.97 34.92
CA VAL A 12 -32.69 -32.67 34.96
C VAL A 12 -33.97 -32.77 35.81
N LEU A 13 -34.13 -31.92 36.80
CA LEU A 13 -35.39 -31.64 37.47
C LEU A 13 -35.89 -30.25 37.03
N VAL A 14 -37.05 -30.25 36.40
CA VAL A 14 -37.85 -29.05 36.12
C VAL A 14 -38.83 -28.85 37.28
N PRO A 15 -39.05 -27.62 37.78
CA PRO A 15 -40.30 -27.28 38.41
C PRO A 15 -41.06 -26.20 37.62
N ASP A 16 -42.30 -26.58 37.24
CA ASP A 16 -43.36 -25.62 36.91
C ASP A 16 -43.70 -24.74 38.11
N VAL A 17 -43.66 -23.44 37.90
CA VAL A 17 -44.55 -22.46 38.62
C VAL A 17 -44.64 -21.17 37.80
N LEU A 18 -45.79 -20.89 37.23
CA LEU A 18 -46.35 -19.55 36.96
C LEU A 18 -47.43 -19.30 38.05
N PRO A 19 -47.89 -18.10 38.28
CA PRO A 19 -47.53 -16.74 37.87
C PRO A 19 -47.40 -15.73 39.03
N ALA A 20 -46.73 -14.66 38.83
CA ALA A 20 -46.93 -13.47 39.68
C ALA A 20 -46.94 -12.20 38.81
N VAL A 21 -48.00 -11.46 39.00
CA VAL A 21 -48.37 -10.14 38.48
C VAL A 21 -47.17 -9.23 38.49
N MET A 22 -46.79 -8.67 37.33
CA MET A 22 -45.82 -7.58 37.24
C MET A 22 -46.39 -6.29 37.83
N PRO A 23 -45.69 -5.62 38.77
CA PRO A 23 -46.06 -4.26 39.12
C PRO A 23 -45.71 -3.30 38.01
N CYS A 24 -46.56 -2.29 37.74
CA CYS A 24 -46.33 -1.19 36.83
C CYS A 24 -44.94 -0.57 37.08
N LEU A 25 -44.10 -0.57 36.05
CA LEU A 25 -42.86 0.21 36.05
C LEU A 25 -43.20 1.69 36.13
N PRO A 26 -42.48 2.47 36.97
CA PRO A 26 -42.64 3.94 37.01
C PRO A 26 -42.22 4.49 35.62
N ALA A 27 -42.91 5.56 35.20
CA ALA A 27 -42.64 6.27 33.96
C ALA A 27 -41.14 6.59 33.85
N VAL A 28 -40.53 6.16 32.74
CA VAL A 28 -39.14 6.52 32.39
C VAL A 28 -39.11 8.05 32.31
N PRO A 29 -38.24 8.73 33.08
CA PRO A 29 -38.12 10.18 32.93
C PRO A 29 -37.70 10.50 31.49
N GLU A 30 -38.36 11.50 30.88
CA GLU A 30 -37.98 11.99 29.56
C GLU A 30 -36.48 12.32 29.57
N PHE A 31 -35.74 11.65 28.71
CA PHE A 31 -34.33 11.92 28.51
C PHE A 31 -34.21 13.29 27.82
N VAL A 32 -34.04 14.34 28.62
CA VAL A 32 -33.62 15.65 28.11
C VAL A 32 -32.15 15.48 27.70
N PRO A 33 -31.83 15.53 26.39
CA PRO A 33 -30.42 15.45 25.98
C PRO A 33 -29.70 16.63 26.62
N ALA A 34 -28.66 16.33 27.41
CA ALA A 34 -27.77 17.35 27.92
C ALA A 34 -27.26 18.20 26.75
N ALA A 35 -27.33 19.54 26.91
CA ALA A 35 -26.76 20.44 25.90
C ALA A 35 -25.34 19.96 25.58
N PRO A 36 -24.94 19.93 24.28
CA PRO A 36 -23.64 19.46 23.90
C PRO A 36 -22.58 20.25 24.67
N ALA A 37 -21.78 19.56 25.47
CA ALA A 37 -20.69 20.18 26.21
C ALA A 37 -19.82 20.96 25.21
N VAL A 38 -19.58 22.25 25.51
CA VAL A 38 -18.68 23.07 24.68
C VAL A 38 -17.35 22.35 24.64
N PRO A 39 -16.85 22.01 23.46
CA PRO A 39 -15.62 21.24 23.35
C PRO A 39 -14.45 22.04 23.94
N VAL A 40 -13.86 21.51 25.01
CA VAL A 40 -12.70 22.12 25.67
C VAL A 40 -11.46 21.77 24.84
N LEU A 41 -10.77 22.78 24.35
CA LEU A 41 -9.49 22.60 23.67
C LEU A 41 -8.43 22.05 24.65
N PRO A 42 -7.47 21.22 24.19
CA PRO A 42 -6.36 20.75 24.99
C PRO A 42 -5.56 21.92 25.57
N SER A 43 -4.94 21.72 26.72
CA SER A 43 -4.09 22.75 27.38
C SER A 43 -2.85 23.15 26.54
N ARG A 44 -2.47 22.34 25.57
CA ARG A 44 -1.41 22.62 24.61
C ARG A 44 -1.93 22.39 23.20
N VAL A 45 -2.25 23.47 22.49
CA VAL A 45 -2.61 23.50 21.06
C VAL A 45 -1.42 24.09 20.32
N PRO A 46 -1.10 23.67 19.09
CA PRO A 46 -0.07 24.35 18.30
C PRO A 46 -0.32 25.85 18.30
N ALA A 47 0.69 26.63 18.68
CA ALA A 47 0.56 28.10 18.75
C ALA A 47 0.13 28.68 17.39
N ASP A 48 0.59 28.06 16.33
CA ASP A 48 0.41 28.48 14.94
C ASP A 48 -0.87 27.91 14.29
N LEU A 49 -1.68 27.14 15.03
CA LEU A 49 -2.93 26.61 14.49
C LEU A 49 -3.96 27.75 14.39
N PRO A 50 -4.47 28.08 13.18
CA PRO A 50 -5.43 29.17 13.01
C PRO A 50 -6.78 28.84 13.65
N ALA A 51 -7.67 29.86 13.76
CA ALA A 51 -8.97 29.69 14.41
C ALA A 51 -9.79 28.54 13.84
N GLU A 52 -9.84 28.41 12.51
CA GLU A 52 -10.53 27.31 11.80
C GLU A 52 -9.96 25.93 12.15
N GLY A 53 -8.62 25.84 12.30
CA GLY A 53 -7.95 24.60 12.75
C GLY A 53 -8.26 24.27 14.21
N ARG A 54 -8.36 25.27 15.07
CA ARG A 54 -8.77 25.09 16.48
C ARG A 54 -10.22 24.62 16.59
N GLU A 55 -11.12 25.17 15.77
CA GLU A 55 -12.50 24.69 15.68
C GLU A 55 -12.57 23.26 15.13
N ALA A 56 -11.77 22.92 14.11
CA ALA A 56 -11.71 21.55 13.59
C ALA A 56 -11.21 20.57 14.65
N LEU A 57 -10.20 20.94 15.45
CA LEU A 57 -9.72 20.14 16.58
C LEU A 57 -10.82 20.00 17.64
N ALA A 58 -11.50 21.08 17.99
CA ALA A 58 -12.61 21.07 18.93
C ALA A 58 -13.74 20.13 18.48
N ARG A 59 -14.15 20.22 17.21
CA ARG A 59 -15.12 19.29 16.60
C ARG A 59 -14.62 17.82 16.64
N ALA A 60 -13.35 17.60 16.37
CA ALA A 60 -12.76 16.27 16.42
C ALA A 60 -12.76 15.69 17.84
N LEU A 61 -12.56 16.51 18.86
CA LEU A 61 -12.63 16.11 20.28
C LEU A 61 -14.06 15.83 20.74
N ALA A 62 -15.02 16.67 20.34
CA ALA A 62 -16.44 16.55 20.72
C ALA A 62 -17.18 15.42 19.96
N GLY A 63 -16.65 14.99 18.83
CA GLY A 63 -17.30 13.94 18.02
C GLY A 63 -17.42 12.64 18.82
N PRO A 64 -18.43 11.81 18.54
CA PRO A 64 -18.51 10.48 19.13
C PRO A 64 -17.19 9.75 18.89
N VAL A 65 -16.68 9.09 19.94
CA VAL A 65 -15.60 8.10 19.72
C VAL A 65 -16.10 7.23 18.57
N PRO A 66 -15.40 7.11 17.45
CA PRO A 66 -15.83 6.17 16.43
C PRO A 66 -15.76 4.80 17.11
N GLY A 67 -16.86 4.38 17.71
CA GLY A 67 -17.11 2.96 17.87
C GLY A 67 -16.93 2.47 16.47
N ALA A 68 -15.95 1.55 16.26
CA ALA A 68 -15.49 1.13 14.97
C ALA A 68 -16.52 1.50 13.89
N GLN A 69 -16.41 2.68 13.29
CA GLN A 69 -17.17 2.96 12.08
C GLN A 69 -16.72 1.84 11.19
N ARG A 70 -17.55 0.80 11.11
CA ARG A 70 -17.49 -0.12 9.98
C ARG A 70 -17.39 0.84 8.81
N LYS A 71 -16.16 1.02 8.29
CA LYS A 71 -15.95 1.72 7.01
C LYS A 71 -17.08 1.21 6.16
N ALA A 72 -17.98 2.09 5.74
CA ALA A 72 -19.12 1.68 4.95
C ALA A 72 -18.56 0.69 3.97
N ALA A 73 -18.98 -0.57 4.09
CA ALA A 73 -18.31 -1.65 3.36
C ALA A 73 -18.56 -1.29 1.90
N GLY A 74 -17.56 -0.67 1.28
CA GLY A 74 -17.65 -0.30 -0.11
C GLY A 74 -18.09 -1.56 -0.86
N LYS A 75 -18.89 -1.41 -1.87
CA LYS A 75 -19.43 -2.54 -2.63
C LYS A 75 -18.26 -3.35 -3.15
N LEU A 76 -18.16 -4.62 -2.77
CA LEU A 76 -17.17 -5.54 -3.33
C LEU A 76 -17.28 -5.52 -4.86
N LEU A 77 -16.16 -5.61 -5.53
CA LEU A 77 -16.12 -5.79 -6.98
C LEU A 77 -16.59 -7.23 -7.26
N LEU A 78 -17.89 -7.38 -7.40
CA LEU A 78 -18.55 -8.62 -7.81
C LEU A 78 -19.17 -8.31 -9.17
N PRO A 79 -18.64 -8.82 -10.27
CA PRO A 79 -19.35 -8.81 -11.55
C PRO A 79 -20.72 -9.46 -11.34
N GLY A 80 -21.79 -8.86 -11.85
CA GLY A 80 -23.15 -9.42 -11.72
C GLY A 80 -23.19 -10.84 -12.28
N ASP A 81 -24.09 -11.69 -11.75
CA ASP A 81 -24.27 -13.07 -12.22
C ASP A 81 -24.65 -13.12 -13.71
N ASP A 82 -25.31 -12.07 -14.22
CA ASP A 82 -25.72 -11.90 -15.62
C ASP A 82 -24.64 -11.25 -16.50
N THR A 83 -23.47 -10.89 -15.95
CA THR A 83 -22.38 -10.42 -16.80
C THR A 83 -21.91 -11.63 -17.62
N PRO A 84 -22.19 -11.67 -18.94
CA PRO A 84 -21.66 -12.77 -19.75
C PRO A 84 -20.19 -12.87 -19.46
N LEU A 85 -19.65 -14.07 -19.40
CA LEU A 85 -18.22 -14.30 -19.51
C LEU A 85 -17.83 -13.87 -20.93
N ALA A 86 -17.95 -12.60 -21.23
CA ALA A 86 -17.33 -12.00 -22.40
C ALA A 86 -15.84 -12.10 -22.16
N TRP A 87 -15.31 -13.23 -22.58
CA TRP A 87 -13.91 -13.62 -22.51
C TRP A 87 -13.04 -12.79 -23.47
N ASP A 88 -13.59 -11.72 -24.01
CA ASP A 88 -12.85 -10.73 -24.78
C ASP A 88 -12.27 -9.68 -23.84
N ASP A 89 -11.50 -10.18 -22.85
CA ASP A 89 -10.87 -9.34 -21.85
C ASP A 89 -9.61 -8.73 -22.45
N ALA A 90 -9.75 -7.57 -23.04
CA ALA A 90 -8.62 -6.80 -23.56
C ALA A 90 -7.49 -6.67 -22.53
N GLU A 91 -7.83 -6.42 -21.27
CA GLU A 91 -6.86 -6.27 -20.18
C GLU A 91 -6.18 -7.58 -19.78
N LEU A 92 -6.87 -8.73 -19.78
CA LEU A 92 -6.22 -10.02 -19.56
C LEU A 92 -5.29 -10.38 -20.73
N THR A 93 -5.71 -10.08 -21.96
CA THR A 93 -4.87 -10.22 -23.15
C THR A 93 -3.64 -9.32 -23.08
N ARG A 94 -3.83 -8.08 -22.59
CA ARG A 94 -2.77 -7.10 -22.36
C ARG A 94 -1.80 -7.59 -21.29
N LEU A 95 -2.28 -8.08 -20.12
CA LEU A 95 -1.43 -8.72 -19.11
C LEU A 95 -0.58 -9.85 -19.71
N CYS A 96 -1.21 -10.80 -20.42
CA CYS A 96 -0.48 -11.88 -21.08
C CYS A 96 0.53 -11.35 -22.12
N GLY A 97 0.23 -10.23 -22.80
CA GLY A 97 1.14 -9.53 -23.70
C GLY A 97 2.41 -9.05 -23.00
N PHE A 98 2.27 -8.37 -21.85
CA PHE A 98 3.42 -7.96 -21.04
C PHE A 98 4.24 -9.13 -20.53
N LEU A 99 3.60 -10.22 -20.10
CA LEU A 99 4.30 -11.42 -19.63
C LEU A 99 5.07 -12.13 -20.74
N ARG A 100 4.59 -12.11 -21.99
CA ARG A 100 5.31 -12.68 -23.16
C ARG A 100 6.60 -11.93 -23.50
N SER A 101 6.79 -10.70 -23.03
CA SER A 101 8.06 -9.98 -23.21
C SER A 101 9.20 -10.52 -22.35
N MET A 102 8.89 -11.38 -21.37
CA MET A 102 9.91 -12.00 -20.52
C MET A 102 10.74 -13.02 -21.31
N SER A 103 12.06 -12.96 -21.14
CA SER A 103 12.99 -13.89 -21.75
C SER A 103 13.24 -15.10 -20.85
N ASP A 104 12.87 -16.29 -21.31
CA ASP A 104 13.11 -17.52 -20.57
C ASP A 104 14.56 -17.99 -20.72
N GLN A 105 15.35 -17.84 -19.67
CA GLN A 105 16.77 -18.16 -19.64
C GLN A 105 17.07 -19.65 -19.41
N ARG A 106 16.03 -20.51 -19.28
CA ARG A 106 16.21 -21.95 -19.10
C ARG A 106 16.63 -22.63 -20.41
N ASP A 107 17.29 -23.78 -20.29
CA ASP A 107 17.47 -24.67 -21.42
C ASP A 107 16.10 -25.07 -22.03
N HIS A 108 16.03 -25.27 -23.36
CA HIS A 108 14.79 -25.58 -24.06
C HIS A 108 14.10 -26.85 -23.53
N ARG A 109 14.87 -27.83 -23.08
CA ARG A 109 14.36 -29.06 -22.46
C ARG A 109 13.63 -28.81 -21.13
N GLY A 110 13.99 -27.72 -20.43
CA GLY A 110 13.38 -27.27 -19.16
C GLY A 110 12.14 -26.40 -19.32
N ARG A 111 11.77 -25.98 -20.56
CA ARG A 111 10.67 -25.05 -20.84
C ARG A 111 9.32 -25.73 -21.12
N ARG A 112 9.09 -26.93 -20.58
CA ARG A 112 7.79 -27.63 -20.74
C ARG A 112 6.59 -26.83 -20.24
N ILE A 113 6.82 -25.92 -19.30
CA ILE A 113 5.87 -24.91 -18.83
C ILE A 113 6.50 -23.56 -19.16
N PRO A 114 5.95 -22.78 -20.13
CA PRO A 114 6.46 -21.47 -20.50
C PRO A 114 6.47 -20.49 -19.32
N LEU A 115 7.43 -19.57 -19.32
CA LEU A 115 7.61 -18.61 -18.22
C LEU A 115 6.42 -17.65 -18.09
N ASP A 116 5.92 -17.15 -19.21
CA ASP A 116 4.75 -16.28 -19.29
C ASP A 116 3.48 -16.96 -18.75
N TYR A 117 3.23 -18.20 -19.17
CA TYR A 117 2.12 -19.01 -18.67
C TYR A 117 2.24 -19.27 -17.16
N LEU A 118 3.43 -19.66 -16.69
CA LEU A 118 3.67 -19.89 -15.25
C LEU A 118 3.38 -18.63 -14.43
N THR A 119 3.83 -17.47 -14.92
CA THR A 119 3.62 -16.19 -14.24
C THR A 119 2.14 -15.77 -14.30
N ALA A 120 1.45 -15.95 -15.42
CA ALA A 120 0.03 -15.68 -15.56
C ALA A 120 -0.81 -16.52 -14.57
N VAL A 121 -0.46 -17.80 -14.41
CA VAL A 121 -1.08 -18.67 -13.39
C VAL A 121 -0.83 -18.14 -11.99
N ALA A 122 0.41 -17.77 -11.66
CA ALA A 122 0.76 -17.24 -10.32
C ALA A 122 0.03 -15.92 -10.00
N VAL A 123 -0.10 -15.01 -10.98
CA VAL A 123 -0.85 -13.74 -10.81
C VAL A 123 -2.34 -14.01 -10.58
N THR A 124 -2.93 -14.94 -11.35
CA THR A 124 -4.36 -15.28 -11.21
C THR A 124 -4.65 -16.00 -9.90
N ALA A 125 -3.78 -16.93 -9.50
CA ALA A 125 -3.84 -17.57 -8.19
C ALA A 125 -3.69 -16.53 -7.05
N GLY A 126 -2.73 -15.60 -7.17
CA GLY A 126 -2.55 -14.49 -6.23
C GLY A 126 -3.80 -13.61 -6.10
N ALA A 127 -4.49 -13.34 -7.21
CA ALA A 127 -5.77 -12.63 -7.20
C ALA A 127 -6.92 -13.44 -6.58
N ALA A 128 -6.80 -14.78 -6.54
CA ALA A 128 -7.66 -15.66 -5.76
C ALA A 128 -7.27 -15.74 -4.27
N GLY A 129 -6.09 -15.18 -3.91
CA GLY A 129 -5.53 -15.24 -2.55
C GLY A 129 -4.56 -16.41 -2.32
N ASP A 130 -4.14 -17.08 -3.39
CA ASP A 130 -3.18 -18.19 -3.41
C ASP A 130 -1.82 -17.68 -3.91
N ASP A 131 -1.05 -17.07 -3.03
CA ASP A 131 0.10 -16.22 -3.31
C ASP A 131 1.45 -16.80 -2.84
N SER A 132 1.56 -18.11 -2.84
CA SER A 132 2.80 -18.86 -2.59
C SER A 132 3.00 -19.94 -3.65
N PRO A 133 4.21 -20.49 -3.81
CA PRO A 133 4.46 -21.61 -4.73
C PRO A 133 3.50 -22.80 -4.50
N ASP A 134 3.28 -23.17 -3.24
CA ASP A 134 2.43 -24.31 -2.87
C ASP A 134 0.95 -24.03 -3.16
N SER A 135 0.45 -22.86 -2.73
CA SER A 135 -0.97 -22.50 -2.94
C SER A 135 -1.28 -22.25 -4.41
N ALA A 136 -0.37 -21.59 -5.15
CA ALA A 136 -0.53 -21.39 -6.59
C ALA A 136 -0.54 -22.73 -7.38
N ALA A 137 0.27 -23.71 -6.94
CA ALA A 137 0.25 -25.06 -7.51
C ALA A 137 -1.07 -25.77 -7.20
N ALA A 138 -1.58 -25.69 -5.95
CA ALA A 138 -2.86 -26.25 -5.57
C ALA A 138 -4.01 -25.62 -6.37
N TRP A 139 -3.99 -24.27 -6.54
CA TRP A 139 -4.94 -23.57 -7.41
C TRP A 139 -4.88 -24.10 -8.86
N ALA A 140 -3.68 -24.21 -9.44
CA ALA A 140 -3.49 -24.71 -10.80
C ALA A 140 -3.93 -26.17 -10.96
N ALA A 141 -3.70 -27.01 -9.95
CA ALA A 141 -4.11 -28.42 -9.94
C ALA A 141 -5.63 -28.59 -10.05
N SER A 142 -6.39 -27.69 -9.44
CA SER A 142 -7.86 -27.75 -9.40
C SER A 142 -8.52 -26.88 -10.46
N ALA A 143 -7.76 -25.98 -11.14
CA ALA A 143 -8.30 -25.06 -12.13
C ALA A 143 -8.92 -25.78 -13.34
N PRO A 144 -10.10 -25.36 -13.84
CA PRO A 144 -10.66 -25.89 -15.07
C PRO A 144 -9.70 -25.74 -16.27
N ALA A 145 -9.65 -26.72 -17.15
CA ALA A 145 -8.75 -26.68 -18.32
C ALA A 145 -8.92 -25.41 -19.16
N ARG A 146 -10.17 -24.95 -19.35
CA ARG A 146 -10.46 -23.69 -20.07
C ARG A 146 -9.78 -22.47 -19.46
N VAL A 147 -9.67 -22.41 -18.12
CA VAL A 147 -9.00 -21.32 -17.41
C VAL A 147 -7.51 -21.34 -17.71
N LEU A 148 -6.87 -22.49 -17.61
CA LEU A 148 -5.44 -22.64 -17.90
C LEU A 148 -5.10 -22.35 -19.35
N HIS A 149 -5.94 -22.79 -20.30
CA HIS A 149 -5.79 -22.44 -21.71
C HIS A 149 -5.91 -20.94 -21.97
N ARG A 150 -6.81 -20.26 -21.26
CA ARG A 150 -6.95 -18.79 -21.33
C ARG A 150 -5.69 -18.06 -20.86
N LEU A 151 -4.99 -18.62 -19.87
CA LEU A 151 -3.73 -18.08 -19.35
C LEU A 151 -2.51 -18.46 -20.22
N GLY A 152 -2.69 -19.18 -21.29
CA GLY A 152 -1.62 -19.52 -22.24
C GLY A 152 -1.03 -20.94 -22.06
N ALA A 153 -1.76 -21.87 -21.43
CA ALA A 153 -1.30 -23.25 -21.33
C ALA A 153 -1.00 -23.83 -22.72
N PRO A 154 0.16 -24.49 -22.91
CA PRO A 154 0.52 -25.10 -24.19
C PRO A 154 -0.52 -26.12 -24.66
N ARG A 155 -0.78 -26.12 -25.98
CA ARG A 155 -1.66 -27.06 -26.67
C ARG A 155 -0.81 -28.07 -27.47
N ASP A 156 -0.10 -28.90 -26.77
CA ASP A 156 0.79 -29.89 -27.40
C ASP A 156 0.11 -31.24 -27.71
N GLY A 157 -1.11 -31.18 -28.26
CA GLY A 157 -1.89 -32.37 -28.62
C GLY A 157 -2.54 -33.09 -27.44
N ALA A 158 -2.25 -32.70 -26.21
CA ALA A 158 -2.87 -33.25 -25.03
C ALA A 158 -4.25 -32.62 -24.78
N VAL A 159 -5.23 -33.46 -24.44
CA VAL A 159 -6.59 -33.00 -24.08
C VAL A 159 -6.57 -32.12 -22.80
N GLN A 160 -5.58 -32.32 -21.95
CA GLN A 160 -5.42 -31.61 -20.67
C GLN A 160 -4.21 -30.68 -20.70
N PRO A 161 -4.38 -29.43 -20.17
CA PRO A 161 -3.26 -28.48 -20.06
C PRO A 161 -2.25 -28.96 -19.03
N ARG A 162 -0.96 -28.62 -19.25
CA ARG A 162 0.08 -28.86 -18.25
C ARG A 162 -0.15 -27.97 -17.02
N ARG A 163 -0.11 -28.58 -15.85
CA ARG A 163 -0.32 -27.93 -14.55
C ARG A 163 1.02 -27.74 -13.84
N PRO A 164 1.42 -26.50 -13.52
CA PRO A 164 2.64 -26.26 -12.73
C PRO A 164 2.52 -26.84 -11.33
N ASP A 165 3.57 -27.48 -10.85
CA ASP A 165 3.73 -27.89 -9.46
C ASP A 165 4.50 -26.85 -8.63
N ALA A 166 4.51 -27.00 -7.30
CA ALA A 166 5.16 -26.08 -6.38
C ALA A 166 6.69 -25.99 -6.61
N ALA A 167 7.32 -27.11 -6.96
CA ALA A 167 8.75 -27.14 -7.25
C ALA A 167 9.07 -26.36 -8.54
N THR A 168 8.19 -26.40 -9.54
CA THR A 168 8.32 -25.60 -10.76
C THR A 168 8.19 -24.11 -10.46
N PHE A 169 7.19 -23.66 -9.69
CA PHE A 169 7.08 -22.28 -9.26
C PHE A 169 8.32 -21.83 -8.48
N SER A 170 8.73 -22.59 -7.48
CA SER A 170 9.89 -22.26 -6.64
C SER A 170 11.18 -22.18 -7.43
N ARG A 171 11.44 -23.12 -8.34
CA ARG A 171 12.66 -23.17 -9.13
C ARG A 171 12.69 -22.09 -10.22
N VAL A 172 11.58 -21.87 -10.92
CA VAL A 172 11.56 -20.98 -12.08
C VAL A 172 11.41 -19.51 -11.64
N LEU A 173 10.44 -19.20 -10.78
CA LEU A 173 10.26 -17.86 -10.26
C LEU A 173 11.24 -17.52 -9.12
N GLY A 174 11.97 -18.51 -8.60
CA GLY A 174 13.07 -18.30 -7.67
C GLY A 174 14.40 -17.92 -8.35
N ASP A 175 14.52 -18.05 -9.66
CA ASP A 175 15.66 -17.49 -10.40
C ASP A 175 15.56 -15.95 -10.37
N PRO A 176 16.59 -15.24 -9.83
CA PRO A 176 16.53 -13.77 -9.67
C PRO A 176 16.26 -13.03 -11.00
N ARG A 177 16.70 -13.58 -12.14
CA ARG A 177 16.49 -12.98 -13.45
C ARG A 177 15.01 -13.07 -13.86
N HIS A 178 14.39 -14.23 -13.66
CA HIS A 178 12.97 -14.43 -13.94
C HIS A 178 12.11 -13.64 -12.97
N ALA A 179 12.48 -13.61 -11.68
CA ALA A 179 11.78 -12.82 -10.67
C ALA A 179 11.79 -11.32 -11.01
N GLN A 180 12.94 -10.78 -11.45
CA GLN A 180 13.02 -9.38 -11.85
C GLN A 180 12.25 -9.09 -13.14
N GLN A 181 12.29 -9.98 -14.12
CA GLN A 181 11.51 -9.81 -15.35
C GLN A 181 10.00 -9.87 -15.09
N ALA A 182 9.55 -10.75 -14.19
CA ALA A 182 8.16 -10.82 -13.78
C ALA A 182 7.72 -9.50 -13.09
N ASP A 183 8.57 -8.94 -12.21
CA ASP A 183 8.34 -7.67 -11.56
C ASP A 183 8.25 -6.53 -12.60
N ASP A 184 9.25 -6.41 -13.48
CA ASP A 184 9.29 -5.40 -14.55
C ASP A 184 8.02 -5.47 -15.44
N ALA A 185 7.61 -6.67 -15.86
CA ALA A 185 6.43 -6.87 -16.71
C ALA A 185 5.12 -6.50 -15.99
N LEU A 186 4.99 -6.86 -14.72
CA LEU A 186 3.80 -6.58 -13.91
C LEU A 186 3.70 -5.08 -13.55
N CYS A 187 4.82 -4.43 -13.25
CA CYS A 187 4.88 -2.99 -13.05
C CYS A 187 4.48 -2.24 -14.33
N ALA A 188 5.03 -2.65 -15.50
CA ALA A 188 4.69 -2.05 -16.79
C ALA A 188 3.20 -2.22 -17.15
N TRP A 189 2.62 -3.39 -16.87
CA TRP A 189 1.19 -3.63 -17.06
C TRP A 189 0.32 -2.73 -16.19
N THR A 190 0.58 -2.65 -14.88
CA THR A 190 -0.20 -1.80 -13.97
C THR A 190 -0.01 -0.31 -14.27
N ALA A 191 1.21 0.12 -14.63
CA ALA A 191 1.49 1.50 -15.04
C ALA A 191 0.73 1.88 -16.31
N ALA A 192 0.65 1.00 -17.30
CA ALA A 192 -0.11 1.25 -18.53
C ALA A 192 -1.61 1.46 -18.22
N ARG A 193 -2.19 0.65 -17.34
CA ARG A 193 -3.58 0.82 -16.88
C ARG A 193 -3.80 2.15 -16.15
N ALA A 194 -2.86 2.54 -15.30
CA ALA A 194 -2.94 3.78 -14.55
C ALA A 194 -2.87 5.02 -15.45
N ARG A 195 -2.02 5.02 -16.48
CA ARG A 195 -1.91 6.12 -17.47
C ARG A 195 -3.20 6.36 -18.23
N ASP A 196 -3.90 5.29 -18.59
CA ASP A 196 -5.19 5.39 -19.27
C ASP A 196 -6.26 6.12 -18.44
N LEU A 197 -6.09 6.13 -17.09
CA LEU A 197 -7.05 6.75 -16.17
C LEU A 197 -6.75 8.19 -15.81
N ARG A 198 -5.49 8.62 -15.85
CA ARG A 198 -5.02 9.91 -15.29
C ARG A 198 -4.08 10.64 -16.23
N PRO A 199 -4.49 10.95 -17.46
CA PRO A 199 -3.63 11.68 -18.37
C PRO A 199 -3.35 13.10 -17.86
N GLY A 200 -2.07 13.51 -17.88
CA GLY A 200 -1.66 14.88 -17.57
C GLY A 200 -1.70 15.30 -16.10
N MET A 201 -1.96 14.40 -15.15
CA MET A 201 -1.89 14.70 -13.72
C MET A 201 -0.47 14.50 -13.17
N ARG A 202 -0.03 15.46 -12.32
CA ARG A 202 1.23 15.31 -11.58
C ARG A 202 1.10 14.13 -10.61
N ARG A 203 2.03 13.18 -10.70
CA ARG A 203 2.03 11.95 -9.93
C ARG A 203 2.98 12.05 -8.74
N HIS A 204 2.67 11.32 -7.68
CA HIS A 204 3.53 11.21 -6.50
C HIS A 204 4.11 9.80 -6.39
N LEU A 205 5.42 9.68 -6.55
CA LEU A 205 6.18 8.44 -6.34
C LEU A 205 6.74 8.41 -4.92
N ARG A 206 6.40 7.40 -4.17
CA ARG A 206 6.86 7.14 -2.80
C ARG A 206 7.82 5.98 -2.82
N ILE A 207 9.02 6.15 -2.26
CA ILE A 207 10.06 5.11 -2.27
C ILE A 207 10.37 4.71 -0.84
N ASP A 208 10.28 3.39 -0.57
CA ASP A 208 10.56 2.81 0.74
C ASP A 208 11.02 1.36 0.62
N GLY A 209 11.79 0.91 1.62
CA GLY A 209 12.30 -0.44 1.73
C GLY A 209 11.41 -1.37 2.56
N LYS A 210 11.17 -2.60 2.06
CA LYS A 210 10.45 -3.63 2.81
C LYS A 210 11.30 -4.87 3.03
N ALA A 211 11.53 -5.22 4.30
CA ALA A 211 12.10 -6.51 4.67
C ALA A 211 11.04 -7.62 4.53
N LEU A 212 11.37 -8.69 3.81
CA LEU A 212 10.54 -9.88 3.63
C LEU A 212 10.83 -10.90 4.75
N ARG A 213 10.24 -10.68 5.92
CA ARG A 213 10.56 -11.44 7.14
C ARG A 213 10.26 -12.92 7.01
N GLY A 214 9.17 -13.29 6.31
CA GLY A 214 8.81 -14.68 6.05
C GLY A 214 9.84 -15.45 5.20
N ALA A 215 10.64 -14.75 4.41
CA ALA A 215 11.71 -15.33 3.58
C ALA A 215 13.08 -15.32 4.27
N ALA A 216 13.16 -14.95 5.55
CA ALA A 216 14.42 -14.87 6.29
C ALA A 216 15.15 -16.23 6.36
N ARG A 217 16.46 -16.21 6.12
CA ARG A 217 17.35 -17.35 6.27
C ARG A 217 18.54 -16.96 7.14
N GLY A 218 18.86 -17.78 8.15
CA GLY A 218 19.98 -17.49 9.06
C GLY A 218 19.85 -16.13 9.77
N GLY A 219 18.63 -15.71 10.10
CA GLY A 219 18.35 -14.45 10.79
C GLY A 219 18.33 -13.20 9.90
N THR A 220 18.64 -13.33 8.60
CA THR A 220 18.63 -12.19 7.67
C THR A 220 17.43 -12.28 6.72
N ALA A 221 16.56 -11.26 6.74
CA ALA A 221 15.46 -11.13 5.79
C ALA A 221 15.95 -10.46 4.49
N PRO A 222 15.56 -10.98 3.31
CA PRO A 222 15.74 -10.25 2.06
C PRO A 222 14.99 -8.91 2.13
N MET A 223 15.55 -7.89 1.51
CA MET A 223 14.94 -6.57 1.46
C MET A 223 14.68 -6.16 0.02
N LEU A 224 13.55 -5.52 -0.22
CA LEU A 224 13.18 -4.95 -1.51
C LEU A 224 12.97 -3.45 -1.33
N LEU A 225 13.57 -2.64 -2.21
CA LEU A 225 13.25 -1.23 -2.36
C LEU A 225 12.18 -1.09 -3.43
N SER A 226 11.09 -0.41 -3.12
CA SER A 226 9.93 -0.26 -4.02
C SER A 226 9.56 1.20 -4.19
N GLY A 227 9.13 1.56 -5.40
CA GLY A 227 8.46 2.82 -5.70
C GLY A 227 6.96 2.59 -5.88
N LEU A 228 6.13 3.29 -5.12
CA LEU A 228 4.66 3.23 -5.17
C LEU A 228 4.09 4.54 -5.66
N TRP A 229 3.28 4.51 -6.72
CA TRP A 229 2.51 5.65 -7.19
C TRP A 229 1.33 5.99 -6.27
N ASP A 230 0.81 7.20 -6.37
CA ASP A 230 -0.35 7.70 -5.60
C ASP A 230 -1.65 6.94 -5.90
N ASP A 231 -1.77 6.32 -7.07
CA ASP A 231 -2.87 5.41 -7.43
C ASP A 231 -2.75 4.01 -6.78
N GLY A 232 -1.64 3.75 -6.10
CA GLY A 232 -1.37 2.49 -5.41
C GLY A 232 -0.76 1.40 -6.30
N THR A 233 -0.35 1.74 -7.53
CA THR A 233 0.43 0.84 -8.38
C THR A 233 1.91 0.93 -8.07
N THR A 234 2.63 -0.18 -8.21
CA THR A 234 4.09 -0.20 -8.05
C THR A 234 4.76 0.23 -9.34
N ALA A 235 5.63 1.24 -9.26
CA ALA A 235 6.39 1.75 -10.39
C ALA A 235 7.55 0.84 -10.77
N ALA A 236 8.31 0.42 -9.78
CA ALA A 236 9.44 -0.51 -9.88
C ALA A 236 9.76 -1.09 -8.51
N GLN A 237 10.46 -2.23 -8.50
CA GLN A 237 10.96 -2.86 -7.29
C GLN A 237 12.32 -3.51 -7.56
N LEU A 238 13.26 -3.37 -6.64
CA LEU A 238 14.59 -3.96 -6.75
C LEU A 238 15.03 -4.63 -5.45
N PRO A 239 15.76 -5.76 -5.52
CA PRO A 239 16.34 -6.37 -4.34
C PRO A 239 17.51 -5.53 -3.81
N VAL A 240 17.56 -5.36 -2.48
CA VAL A 240 18.67 -4.73 -1.78
C VAL A 240 19.60 -5.81 -1.26
N ASN A 241 20.85 -5.77 -1.67
CA ASN A 241 21.86 -6.71 -1.17
C ASN A 241 22.42 -6.24 0.18
N THR A 242 21.69 -6.53 1.26
CA THR A 242 22.01 -6.09 2.63
C THR A 242 23.38 -6.53 3.16
N LYS A 243 24.01 -7.55 2.55
CA LYS A 243 25.37 -7.99 2.89
C LYS A 243 26.46 -7.09 2.29
N LYS A 244 26.18 -6.40 1.19
CA LYS A 244 27.18 -5.60 0.44
C LYS A 244 26.84 -4.11 0.42
N THR A 245 25.58 -3.74 0.57
CA THR A 245 25.10 -2.37 0.43
C THR A 245 23.84 -2.14 1.26
N ASN A 246 23.41 -0.90 1.31
CA ASN A 246 22.11 -0.48 1.83
C ASN A 246 21.21 0.01 0.68
N GLU A 247 20.08 0.61 1.01
CA GLU A 247 19.11 1.11 0.03
C GLU A 247 19.62 2.32 -0.79
N ILE A 248 20.57 3.09 -0.28
CA ILE A 248 21.03 4.35 -0.91
C ILE A 248 21.53 4.18 -2.36
N PRO A 249 22.41 3.21 -2.72
CA PRO A 249 22.77 2.99 -4.11
C PRO A 249 21.60 2.51 -4.96
N VAL A 250 20.77 1.59 -4.42
CA VAL A 250 19.66 0.95 -5.13
C VAL A 250 18.57 1.96 -5.50
N PHE A 251 18.43 3.05 -4.75
CA PHE A 251 17.49 4.13 -5.04
C PHE A 251 17.66 4.70 -6.46
N ARG A 252 18.90 4.89 -6.91
CA ARG A 252 19.16 5.45 -8.26
C ARG A 252 18.87 4.42 -9.34
N ASP A 253 19.22 3.17 -9.09
CA ASP A 253 18.95 2.07 -10.00
C ASP A 253 17.44 1.83 -10.12
N LEU A 254 16.67 2.05 -9.03
CA LEU A 254 15.21 1.99 -9.04
C LEU A 254 14.61 3.06 -9.97
N LEU A 255 15.11 4.31 -9.90
CA LEU A 255 14.66 5.38 -10.79
C LEU A 255 14.99 5.08 -12.27
N ASP A 256 16.12 4.42 -12.54
CA ASP A 256 16.50 4.02 -13.91
C ASP A 256 15.58 2.93 -14.51
N LYS A 257 14.81 2.24 -13.67
CA LYS A 257 13.79 1.26 -14.09
C LYS A 257 12.46 1.90 -14.52
N ILE A 258 12.21 3.12 -14.09
CA ILE A 258 10.94 3.80 -14.37
C ILE A 258 11.09 4.59 -15.66
N PRO A 259 10.14 4.48 -16.61
CA PRO A 259 10.17 5.27 -17.84
C PRO A 259 10.31 6.77 -17.56
N GLU A 260 11.12 7.48 -18.34
CA GLU A 260 11.39 8.89 -18.17
C GLU A 260 10.11 9.75 -18.26
N ASP A 261 9.20 9.39 -19.17
CA ASP A 261 7.89 10.03 -19.30
C ASP A 261 7.03 9.91 -18.04
N ASP A 262 7.15 8.82 -17.26
CA ASP A 262 6.44 8.65 -16.00
C ASP A 262 7.08 9.44 -14.85
N LEU A 263 8.38 9.74 -14.94
CA LEU A 263 9.11 10.53 -13.95
C LEU A 263 9.01 12.03 -14.20
N THR A 264 8.86 12.45 -15.46
CA THR A 264 8.74 13.87 -15.81
C THR A 264 7.58 14.52 -15.08
N ASP A 265 7.82 15.65 -14.42
CA ASP A 265 6.88 16.40 -13.57
C ASP A 265 6.38 15.63 -12.34
N ALA A 266 6.89 14.43 -12.05
CA ALA A 266 6.51 13.68 -10.86
C ALA A 266 7.14 14.26 -9.59
N VAL A 267 6.47 14.05 -8.45
CA VAL A 267 7.01 14.36 -7.12
C VAL A 267 7.50 13.07 -6.48
N ILE A 268 8.74 13.03 -6.02
CA ILE A 268 9.35 11.84 -5.41
C ILE A 268 9.61 12.11 -3.94
N SER A 269 9.07 11.26 -3.07
CA SER A 269 9.34 11.27 -1.64
C SER A 269 9.97 9.95 -1.19
N ALA A 270 10.83 10.02 -0.20
CA ALA A 270 11.51 8.89 0.41
C ALA A 270 11.89 9.22 1.84
N ASP A 271 12.23 8.20 2.64
CA ASP A 271 12.67 8.35 4.00
C ASP A 271 13.92 9.24 4.12
N GLN A 272 14.14 9.81 5.31
CA GLN A 272 15.25 10.73 5.59
C GLN A 272 16.63 10.18 5.21
N MET A 273 16.85 8.85 5.25
CA MET A 273 18.11 8.25 4.82
C MET A 273 18.43 8.51 3.34
N HIS A 274 17.39 8.72 2.52
CA HIS A 274 17.47 9.05 1.10
C HIS A 274 17.68 10.53 0.82
N THR A 275 17.77 11.39 1.85
CA THR A 275 18.16 12.80 1.72
C THR A 275 19.63 12.87 1.37
N GLN A 276 19.92 12.63 0.08
CA GLN A 276 21.26 12.53 -0.48
C GLN A 276 21.39 13.47 -1.71
N ARG A 277 22.49 14.22 -1.78
CA ARG A 277 22.73 15.13 -2.92
C ARG A 277 22.74 14.42 -4.29
N LYS A 278 23.21 13.16 -4.30
CA LYS A 278 23.20 12.35 -5.53
C LYS A 278 21.78 11.97 -5.95
N HIS A 279 20.88 11.74 -4.99
CA HIS A 279 19.47 11.47 -5.26
C HIS A 279 18.77 12.72 -5.80
N ALA A 280 18.93 13.86 -5.14
CA ALA A 280 18.37 15.13 -5.61
C ALA A 280 18.80 15.47 -7.05
N LYS A 281 20.10 15.27 -7.39
CA LYS A 281 20.60 15.44 -8.75
C LYS A 281 19.98 14.46 -9.75
N LYS A 282 19.83 13.18 -9.37
CA LYS A 282 19.24 12.15 -10.24
C LYS A 282 17.77 12.45 -10.53
N ILE A 283 17.00 12.82 -9.49
CA ILE A 283 15.58 13.19 -9.60
C ILE A 283 15.42 14.39 -10.52
N GLN A 284 16.22 15.43 -10.33
CA GLN A 284 16.15 16.62 -11.18
C GLN A 284 16.55 16.33 -12.63
N ALA A 285 17.56 15.48 -12.85
CA ALA A 285 17.97 15.06 -14.19
C ALA A 285 16.88 14.29 -14.93
N ALA A 286 15.98 13.60 -14.20
CA ALA A 286 14.80 12.94 -14.74
C ALA A 286 13.58 13.87 -14.92
N GLY A 287 13.74 15.19 -14.76
CA GLY A 287 12.63 16.14 -14.87
C GLY A 287 11.62 16.10 -13.73
N ALA A 288 11.95 15.43 -12.61
CA ALA A 288 11.11 15.24 -11.45
C ALA A 288 11.46 16.18 -10.30
N TYR A 289 10.58 16.27 -9.31
CA TYR A 289 10.76 17.03 -8.07
C TYR A 289 10.94 16.08 -6.89
N PHE A 290 11.68 16.53 -5.87
CA PHE A 290 11.80 15.78 -4.62
C PHE A 290 11.16 16.51 -3.45
N ILE A 291 10.70 15.74 -2.47
CA ILE A 291 10.36 16.17 -1.11
C ILE A 291 11.11 15.25 -0.15
N PHE A 292 12.05 15.81 0.61
CA PHE A 292 12.88 15.06 1.53
C PHE A 292 12.79 15.64 2.94
N THR A 293 12.61 14.76 3.93
CA THR A 293 12.80 15.12 5.35
C THR A 293 14.28 15.11 5.68
N ILE A 294 14.70 15.99 6.57
CA ILE A 294 16.10 16.10 7.01
C ILE A 294 16.25 15.36 8.33
N GLY A 295 17.28 14.53 8.43
CA GLY A 295 17.63 13.81 9.65
C GLY A 295 19.12 13.90 9.99
N ASP A 296 19.55 13.12 10.97
CA ASP A 296 20.91 13.10 11.50
C ASP A 296 22.00 12.81 10.46
N ASN A 297 21.62 12.12 9.38
CA ASN A 297 22.50 11.84 8.25
C ASN A 297 22.93 13.11 7.47
N GLN A 298 22.32 14.27 7.73
CA GLN A 298 22.57 15.55 7.08
C GLN A 298 22.69 16.70 8.10
N GLU A 299 23.47 16.53 9.16
CA GLU A 299 23.63 17.45 10.28
C GLU A 299 23.76 18.93 9.83
N LYS A 300 24.70 19.22 8.91
CA LYS A 300 24.91 20.62 8.41
C LYS A 300 23.73 21.20 7.63
N LEU A 301 22.90 20.36 7.02
CA LEU A 301 21.68 20.79 6.37
C LEU A 301 20.59 21.03 7.40
N PHE A 302 20.53 20.17 8.42
CA PHE A 302 19.62 20.31 9.55
C PHE A 302 19.88 21.64 10.27
N ASP A 303 21.13 21.92 10.69
CA ASP A 303 21.51 23.17 11.36
C ASP A 303 21.14 24.39 10.53
N ALA A 304 21.40 24.36 9.20
CA ALA A 304 21.09 25.47 8.32
C ALA A 304 19.58 25.66 8.12
N ALA A 305 18.79 24.61 8.18
CA ALA A 305 17.33 24.68 8.11
C ALA A 305 16.70 25.08 9.45
N ASP A 306 17.24 24.58 10.57
CA ASP A 306 16.77 24.91 11.93
C ASP A 306 17.01 26.38 12.28
N ALA A 307 18.12 26.95 11.80
CA ALA A 307 18.46 28.37 12.01
C ALA A 307 17.55 29.35 11.27
N LEU A 308 16.61 28.88 10.44
CA LEU A 308 15.65 29.76 9.79
C LEU A 308 14.66 30.38 10.81
N PRO A 309 14.13 31.59 10.55
CA PRO A 309 13.32 32.33 11.52
C PRO A 309 11.89 31.79 11.66
N TRP A 310 11.73 30.49 11.91
CA TRP A 310 10.43 29.79 11.97
C TRP A 310 9.40 30.44 12.90
N ARG A 311 9.87 31.06 14.01
CA ARG A 311 9.00 31.72 15.00
C ARG A 311 8.35 33.00 14.49
N ALA A 312 8.93 33.61 13.45
CA ALA A 312 8.40 34.84 12.87
C ALA A 312 7.22 34.61 11.91
N PHE A 313 6.94 33.36 11.57
CA PHE A 313 5.92 32.99 10.58
C PHE A 313 4.87 32.08 11.22
N ALA A 314 3.60 32.32 10.89
CA ALA A 314 2.50 31.45 11.26
C ALA A 314 2.47 30.17 10.38
N GLY A 315 1.74 29.15 10.82
CA GLY A 315 1.45 27.99 9.99
C GLY A 315 0.63 28.40 8.75
N GLU A 316 1.09 27.99 7.57
CA GLU A 316 0.45 28.34 6.31
C GLU A 316 -0.67 27.35 5.92
N ALA A 317 -0.53 26.10 6.33
CA ALA A 317 -1.53 25.08 6.14
C ALA A 317 -1.56 24.11 7.32
N TRP A 318 -2.68 23.42 7.49
CA TRP A 318 -2.90 22.51 8.60
C TRP A 318 -3.86 21.36 8.25
N THR A 319 -3.80 20.29 9.02
CA THR A 319 -4.79 19.18 8.98
C THR A 319 -5.13 18.73 10.38
N VAL A 320 -6.39 18.28 10.57
CA VAL A 320 -6.85 17.58 11.76
C VAL A 320 -7.42 16.25 11.35
N ASP A 321 -6.81 15.17 11.80
CA ASP A 321 -7.21 13.80 11.49
C ASP A 321 -7.60 13.06 12.76
N ARG A 322 -8.70 12.33 12.73
CA ARG A 322 -9.13 11.44 13.81
C ARG A 322 -9.09 9.99 13.32
N GLY A 323 -8.35 9.15 14.03
CA GLY A 323 -8.26 7.72 13.71
C GLY A 323 -7.43 6.96 14.73
N HIS A 324 -7.57 5.65 14.77
CA HIS A 324 -6.77 4.78 15.64
C HIS A 324 -6.77 5.19 17.13
N GLY A 325 -7.90 5.71 17.63
CA GLY A 325 -8.04 6.15 19.02
C GLY A 325 -7.32 7.45 19.37
N ARG A 326 -6.89 8.23 18.38
CA ARG A 326 -6.20 9.52 18.58
C ARG A 326 -6.64 10.56 17.58
N ILE A 327 -6.24 11.80 17.84
CA ILE A 327 -6.41 12.95 16.95
C ILE A 327 -5.03 13.51 16.67
N ASP A 328 -4.65 13.56 15.39
CA ASP A 328 -3.41 14.16 14.93
C ASP A 328 -3.69 15.53 14.30
N VAL A 329 -3.03 16.56 14.82
CA VAL A 329 -3.00 17.91 14.24
C VAL A 329 -1.64 18.12 13.61
N ARG A 330 -1.60 18.57 12.37
CA ARG A 330 -0.37 18.93 11.68
C ARG A 330 -0.44 20.35 11.17
N THR A 331 0.66 21.08 11.32
CA THR A 331 0.85 22.40 10.72
C THR A 331 2.11 22.37 9.88
N ILE A 332 2.18 23.18 8.84
CA ILE A 332 3.36 23.34 8.00
C ILE A 332 3.65 24.83 7.80
N LYS A 333 4.94 25.16 7.80
CA LYS A 333 5.50 26.45 7.40
C LYS A 333 6.50 26.23 6.28
N THR A 334 6.59 27.18 5.36
CA THR A 334 7.57 27.14 4.29
C THR A 334 8.39 28.44 4.26
N LEU A 335 9.67 28.32 3.97
CA LEU A 335 10.59 29.46 3.86
C LEU A 335 11.53 29.26 2.67
N PRO A 336 12.02 30.34 2.06
CA PRO A 336 13.03 30.24 1.02
C PRO A 336 14.35 29.70 1.58
N PRO A 337 15.12 28.92 0.79
CA PRO A 337 16.42 28.43 1.21
C PRO A 337 17.45 29.56 1.32
N THR A 338 18.33 29.46 2.33
CA THR A 338 19.48 30.40 2.44
C THR A 338 20.60 30.06 1.47
N GLY A 339 21.52 31.00 1.23
CA GLY A 339 22.72 30.77 0.42
C GLY A 339 23.59 29.60 0.96
N GLN A 340 23.56 29.36 2.28
CA GLN A 340 24.26 28.23 2.90
C GLN A 340 23.68 26.89 2.46
N ILE A 341 22.35 26.76 2.37
CA ILE A 341 21.66 25.57 1.85
C ILE A 341 21.95 25.44 0.35
N LEU A 342 21.73 26.50 -0.43
CA LEU A 342 21.89 26.49 -1.88
C LEU A 342 23.32 26.17 -2.34
N LYS A 343 24.35 26.50 -1.57
CA LYS A 343 25.74 26.15 -1.89
C LYS A 343 25.94 24.63 -2.04
N LYS A 344 25.22 23.80 -1.29
CA LYS A 344 25.33 22.35 -1.33
C LYS A 344 24.14 21.64 -1.97
N TRP A 345 22.99 22.31 -1.98
CA TRP A 345 21.72 21.82 -2.48
C TRP A 345 21.08 22.85 -3.44
N PRO A 346 21.70 23.10 -4.61
CA PRO A 346 21.25 24.15 -5.54
C PRO A 346 19.86 23.91 -6.13
N GLN A 347 19.34 22.67 -6.00
CA GLN A 347 18.03 22.28 -6.48
C GLN A 347 16.90 22.71 -5.54
N VAL A 348 17.18 23.00 -4.28
CA VAL A 348 16.17 23.35 -3.26
C VAL A 348 15.49 24.67 -3.64
N ARG A 349 14.18 24.70 -3.55
CA ARG A 349 13.34 25.88 -3.78
C ARG A 349 12.58 26.30 -2.55
N GLN A 350 12.22 25.36 -1.68
CA GLN A 350 11.57 25.64 -0.39
C GLN A 350 12.18 24.76 0.70
N VAL A 351 12.26 25.33 1.90
CA VAL A 351 12.53 24.60 3.15
C VAL A 351 11.22 24.59 3.94
N PHE A 352 10.86 23.47 4.53
CA PHE A 352 9.62 23.38 5.29
C PHE A 352 9.86 22.85 6.70
N LEU A 353 8.98 23.27 7.62
CA LEU A 353 8.85 22.75 8.98
C LEU A 353 7.42 22.20 9.14
N VAL A 354 7.31 20.93 9.45
CA VAL A 354 6.04 20.31 9.82
C VAL A 354 6.04 19.98 11.31
N GLU A 355 5.04 20.46 12.03
CA GLU A 355 4.80 20.09 13.41
C GLU A 355 3.57 19.18 13.49
N ARG A 356 3.69 18.06 14.19
CA ARG A 356 2.59 17.14 14.46
C ARG A 356 2.37 17.02 15.95
N TYR A 357 1.13 17.25 16.37
CA TYR A 357 0.64 17.04 17.72
C TYR A 357 -0.37 15.92 17.71
N SER A 358 -0.17 14.91 18.54
CA SER A 358 -1.07 13.78 18.70
C SER A 358 -1.78 13.88 20.06
N TYR A 359 -3.11 13.82 20.04
CA TYR A 359 -3.96 13.87 21.22
C TYR A 359 -4.74 12.58 21.37
N GLY A 360 -4.97 12.15 22.62
CA GLY A 360 -5.97 11.14 22.91
C GLY A 360 -7.39 11.67 22.69
N THR A 361 -8.36 10.78 22.67
CA THR A 361 -9.78 11.16 22.46
C THR A 361 -10.36 11.97 23.59
N GLY A 362 -9.72 11.98 24.77
CA GLY A 362 -10.02 12.85 25.90
C GLY A 362 -9.35 14.22 25.84
N GLY A 363 -8.53 14.50 24.82
CA GLY A 363 -7.84 15.78 24.65
C GLY A 363 -6.45 15.84 25.32
N GLU A 364 -5.98 14.77 25.94
CA GLU A 364 -4.63 14.70 26.49
C GLU A 364 -3.56 14.67 25.37
N LEU A 365 -2.48 15.44 25.52
CA LEU A 365 -1.36 15.42 24.58
C LEU A 365 -0.55 14.14 24.75
N LEU A 366 -0.54 13.29 23.72
CA LEU A 366 0.23 12.04 23.66
C LEU A 366 1.66 12.26 23.18
N GLY A 367 1.90 13.27 22.35
CA GLY A 367 3.22 13.60 21.83
C GLY A 367 3.21 14.72 20.81
N ALA A 368 4.38 15.32 20.61
CA ALA A 368 4.62 16.34 19.59
C ALA A 368 5.94 16.04 18.88
N VAL A 369 5.97 16.20 17.54
CA VAL A 369 7.13 15.97 16.70
C VAL A 369 7.23 17.12 15.71
N ALA A 370 8.45 17.66 15.55
CA ALA A 370 8.80 18.62 14.50
C ALA A 370 9.73 17.97 13.48
N VAL A 371 9.47 18.18 12.20
CA VAL A 371 10.25 17.63 11.08
C VAL A 371 10.62 18.74 10.13
N LEU A 372 11.91 18.94 9.94
CA LEU A 372 12.44 19.82 8.90
C LEU A 372 12.59 19.08 7.57
N GLY A 373 12.45 19.79 6.47
CA GLY A 373 12.67 19.20 5.16
C GLY A 373 12.93 20.21 4.07
N ILE A 374 13.25 19.68 2.90
CA ILE A 374 13.57 20.44 1.69
C ILE A 374 12.82 19.91 0.48
N THR A 375 12.50 20.78 -0.45
CA THR A 375 11.89 20.38 -1.71
C THR A 375 12.47 21.19 -2.88
N SER A 376 12.47 20.57 -4.06
CA SER A 376 12.77 21.24 -5.32
C SER A 376 11.54 21.84 -5.99
N LEU A 377 10.34 21.62 -5.46
CA LEU A 377 9.13 22.29 -5.93
C LEU A 377 9.18 23.77 -5.58
N PRO A 378 9.03 24.68 -6.58
CA PRO A 378 8.95 26.10 -6.29
C PRO A 378 7.58 26.50 -5.72
N PRO A 379 7.48 27.64 -4.99
CA PRO A 379 6.23 28.05 -4.32
C PRO A 379 5.04 28.28 -5.25
N ASP A 380 5.30 28.67 -6.49
CA ASP A 380 4.28 28.85 -7.54
C ASP A 380 3.75 27.54 -8.12
N GLN A 381 4.41 26.42 -7.85
CA GLN A 381 4.00 25.08 -8.30
C GLN A 381 3.48 24.16 -7.17
N ALA A 382 3.80 24.46 -5.93
CA ALA A 382 3.30 23.74 -4.78
C ALA A 382 3.19 24.66 -3.56
N SER A 383 1.98 24.84 -3.08
CA SER A 383 1.68 25.54 -1.84
C SER A 383 2.10 24.72 -0.61
N ALA A 384 2.11 25.34 0.55
CA ALA A 384 2.31 24.64 1.83
C ALA A 384 1.30 23.49 2.03
N ALA A 385 0.04 23.68 1.60
CA ALA A 385 -0.99 22.64 1.67
C ALA A 385 -0.66 21.45 0.76
N ASP A 386 -0.15 21.69 -0.45
CA ASP A 386 0.27 20.63 -1.36
C ASP A 386 1.47 19.86 -0.80
N LEU A 387 2.46 20.56 -0.23
CA LEU A 387 3.60 19.90 0.42
C LEU A 387 3.15 19.03 1.61
N LEU A 388 2.21 19.53 2.43
CA LEU A 388 1.66 18.75 3.54
C LEU A 388 0.90 17.51 3.04
N ALA A 389 0.17 17.63 1.92
CA ALA A 389 -0.52 16.51 1.30
C ALA A 389 0.47 15.45 0.77
N TYR A 390 1.56 15.85 0.10
CA TYR A 390 2.61 14.94 -0.36
C TYR A 390 3.29 14.23 0.82
N LEU A 391 3.65 14.97 1.88
CA LEU A 391 4.27 14.38 3.07
C LEU A 391 3.36 13.36 3.75
N ARG A 392 2.07 13.66 3.87
CA ARG A 392 1.08 12.69 4.39
C ARG A 392 0.90 11.50 3.45
N GLY A 393 0.90 11.78 2.15
CA GLY A 393 0.80 10.76 1.12
C GLY A 393 1.94 9.73 1.18
N HIS A 394 3.14 10.13 1.60
CA HIS A 394 4.30 9.24 1.70
C HIS A 394 3.98 7.99 2.54
N TRP A 395 3.29 8.12 3.66
CA TRP A 395 2.94 6.97 4.53
C TRP A 395 2.01 5.95 3.90
N SER A 396 1.44 6.22 2.75
CA SER A 396 0.63 5.21 2.05
C SER A 396 1.45 4.02 1.55
N ILE A 397 2.79 4.15 1.41
CA ILE A 397 3.66 3.02 1.07
C ILE A 397 3.77 2.05 2.27
N GLU A 398 3.85 2.56 3.50
CA GLU A 398 3.79 1.72 4.71
C GLU A 398 2.45 0.99 4.81
N MET A 399 1.35 1.66 4.48
CA MET A 399 0.02 1.04 4.40
C MET A 399 -0.05 -0.02 3.30
N HIS A 400 0.66 0.16 2.19
CA HIS A 400 0.77 -0.86 1.16
C HIS A 400 1.55 -2.08 1.68
N HIS A 401 2.65 -1.87 2.41
CA HIS A 401 3.40 -2.93 3.07
C HIS A 401 2.53 -3.68 4.09
N TYR A 402 1.77 -2.96 4.91
CA TYR A 402 0.82 -3.53 5.86
C TYR A 402 -0.26 -4.40 5.17
N VAL A 403 -0.78 -3.97 4.03
CA VAL A 403 -1.73 -4.77 3.24
C VAL A 403 -1.09 -6.08 2.78
N ARG A 404 0.17 -6.07 2.35
CA ARG A 404 0.89 -7.28 1.98
C ARG A 404 1.04 -8.24 3.16
N ASP A 405 1.33 -7.72 4.35
CA ASP A 405 1.50 -8.53 5.55
C ASP A 405 0.18 -9.12 6.06
N ILE A 406 -0.90 -8.34 6.06
CA ILE A 406 -2.16 -8.77 6.67
C ILE A 406 -3.09 -9.46 5.68
N ALA A 407 -3.20 -8.95 4.43
CA ALA A 407 -4.15 -9.50 3.46
C ALA A 407 -3.61 -10.77 2.78
N PHE A 408 -2.30 -10.81 2.53
CA PHE A 408 -1.62 -11.94 1.91
C PHE A 408 -0.80 -12.78 2.90
N GLY A 409 -0.52 -12.29 4.09
CA GLY A 409 0.28 -13.02 5.08
C GLY A 409 1.76 -13.12 4.70
N GLU A 410 2.32 -12.11 4.02
CA GLU A 410 3.67 -12.16 3.45
C GLU A 410 4.75 -12.49 4.50
N ASP A 411 4.70 -11.86 5.67
CA ASP A 411 5.65 -12.09 6.75
C ASP A 411 5.54 -13.50 7.36
N GLY A 412 4.41 -14.19 7.18
CA GLY A 412 4.20 -15.59 7.57
C GLY A 412 4.55 -16.60 6.48
N SER A 413 4.76 -16.16 5.24
CA SER A 413 5.01 -17.04 4.09
C SER A 413 6.45 -17.59 4.12
N ARG A 414 6.60 -18.88 4.36
CA ARG A 414 7.91 -19.57 4.41
C ARG A 414 8.49 -19.91 3.03
N GLY A 415 7.90 -19.42 1.95
CA GLY A 415 8.30 -19.68 0.56
C GLY A 415 9.58 -18.95 0.14
N ALA A 416 10.71 -19.28 0.77
CA ALA A 416 11.96 -18.56 0.67
C ALA A 416 12.62 -18.55 -0.74
N ALA A 417 12.19 -19.38 -1.69
CA ALA A 417 12.85 -19.48 -2.99
C ALA A 417 12.35 -18.40 -3.99
N ALA A 418 11.04 -18.14 -4.04
CA ALA A 418 10.42 -17.26 -5.04
C ALA A 418 9.87 -15.95 -4.43
N HIS A 419 10.42 -15.52 -3.29
CA HIS A 419 9.90 -14.39 -2.51
C HIS A 419 9.79 -13.08 -3.31
N GLN A 420 10.78 -12.76 -4.15
CA GLN A 420 10.75 -11.55 -4.97
C GLN A 420 9.63 -11.58 -6.00
N ALA A 421 9.47 -12.68 -6.74
CA ALA A 421 8.41 -12.82 -7.74
C ALA A 421 7.02 -12.77 -7.10
N PHE A 422 6.82 -13.45 -5.97
CA PHE A 422 5.54 -13.40 -5.26
C PHE A 422 5.28 -12.04 -4.61
N ALA A 423 6.31 -11.30 -4.19
CA ALA A 423 6.17 -9.90 -3.79
C ALA A 423 5.67 -9.03 -4.96
N ALA A 424 6.22 -9.20 -6.16
CA ALA A 424 5.76 -8.51 -7.37
C ALA A 424 4.31 -8.88 -7.73
N ILE A 425 3.93 -10.15 -7.59
CA ILE A 425 2.55 -10.61 -7.80
C ILE A 425 1.59 -9.94 -6.81
N ARG A 426 1.91 -9.87 -5.52
CA ARG A 426 1.11 -9.18 -4.51
C ARG A 426 0.95 -7.70 -4.83
N ASN A 427 2.03 -7.05 -5.27
CA ASN A 427 2.01 -5.66 -5.71
C ASN A 427 1.07 -5.46 -6.91
N ALA A 428 1.20 -6.29 -7.94
CA ALA A 428 0.37 -6.20 -9.15
C ALA A 428 -1.12 -6.44 -8.86
N VAL A 429 -1.45 -7.45 -8.06
CA VAL A 429 -2.83 -7.73 -7.64
C VAL A 429 -3.40 -6.58 -6.81
N THR A 430 -2.62 -6.05 -5.85
CA THR A 430 -3.03 -4.90 -5.04
C THR A 430 -3.27 -3.66 -5.90
N GLY A 431 -2.35 -3.37 -6.82
CA GLY A 431 -2.48 -2.25 -7.77
C GLY A 431 -3.70 -2.40 -8.66
N ALA A 432 -3.89 -3.58 -9.26
CA ALA A 432 -5.06 -3.87 -10.10
C ALA A 432 -6.38 -3.68 -9.34
N PHE A 433 -6.48 -4.19 -8.12
CA PHE A 433 -7.70 -4.03 -7.31
C PHE A 433 -7.96 -2.57 -6.91
N ARG A 434 -6.90 -1.78 -6.64
CA ARG A 434 -7.04 -0.35 -6.36
C ARG A 434 -7.50 0.44 -7.58
N LEU A 435 -6.94 0.16 -8.76
CA LEU A 435 -7.37 0.77 -10.01
C LEU A 435 -8.83 0.45 -10.36
N LEU A 436 -9.36 -0.67 -9.87
CA LEU A 436 -10.77 -1.03 -9.98
C LEU A 436 -11.65 -0.42 -8.87
N GLY A 437 -11.06 0.35 -7.94
CA GLY A 437 -11.80 0.95 -6.84
C GLY A 437 -12.20 -0.02 -5.73
N ALA A 438 -11.47 -1.14 -5.56
CA ALA A 438 -11.77 -2.10 -4.49
C ALA A 438 -11.71 -1.42 -3.10
N PRO A 439 -12.75 -1.54 -2.29
CA PRO A 439 -12.85 -0.84 -1.01
C PRO A 439 -11.89 -1.36 0.05
N GLY A 440 -11.38 -2.57 -0.13
CA GLY A 440 -10.39 -3.18 0.76
C GLY A 440 -9.85 -4.48 0.20
N ILE A 441 -8.54 -4.56 0.08
CA ILE A 441 -7.84 -5.71 -0.54
C ILE A 441 -8.17 -7.04 0.16
N ALA A 442 -8.12 -7.09 1.49
CA ALA A 442 -8.43 -8.31 2.23
C ALA A 442 -9.88 -8.79 2.03
N ALA A 443 -10.84 -7.87 1.92
CA ALA A 443 -12.24 -8.20 1.64
C ALA A 443 -12.40 -8.73 0.22
N GLN A 444 -11.73 -8.10 -0.75
CA GLN A 444 -11.75 -8.50 -2.15
C GLN A 444 -11.13 -9.90 -2.34
N LEU A 445 -9.99 -10.18 -1.70
CA LEU A 445 -9.36 -11.52 -1.72
C LEU A 445 -10.29 -12.59 -1.13
N ARG A 446 -10.98 -12.29 -0.01
CA ARG A 446 -11.96 -13.23 0.55
C ARG A 446 -13.13 -13.50 -0.41
N ALA A 447 -13.57 -12.50 -1.15
CA ALA A 447 -14.60 -12.69 -2.19
C ALA A 447 -14.07 -13.56 -3.33
N SER A 448 -12.85 -13.27 -3.82
CA SER A 448 -12.19 -14.04 -4.88
C SER A 448 -12.00 -15.52 -4.53
N ARG A 449 -11.69 -15.83 -3.26
CA ARG A 449 -11.57 -17.23 -2.79
C ARG A 449 -12.87 -18.04 -2.90
N ARG A 450 -14.03 -17.39 -2.94
CA ARG A 450 -15.33 -18.08 -3.08
C ARG A 450 -15.61 -18.52 -4.52
N ASP A 451 -15.01 -17.81 -5.48
CA ASP A 451 -15.08 -18.17 -6.91
C ASP A 451 -13.68 -18.02 -7.53
N PRO A 452 -12.75 -18.93 -7.19
CA PRO A 452 -11.33 -18.75 -7.43
C PRO A 452 -10.92 -18.84 -8.90
N TYR A 453 -11.82 -19.32 -9.78
CA TYR A 453 -11.51 -19.51 -11.20
C TYR A 453 -12.21 -18.52 -12.13
N ARG A 454 -13.26 -17.85 -11.68
CA ARG A 454 -13.98 -16.86 -12.47
C ARG A 454 -13.64 -15.44 -12.03
N LEU A 455 -13.88 -15.14 -10.75
CA LEU A 455 -13.75 -13.78 -10.25
C LEU A 455 -12.33 -13.18 -10.40
N PRO A 456 -11.22 -13.90 -10.08
CA PRO A 456 -9.88 -13.38 -10.34
C PRO A 456 -9.61 -13.03 -11.81
N LEU A 457 -10.02 -13.89 -12.75
CA LEU A 457 -9.87 -13.63 -14.18
C LEU A 457 -10.68 -12.40 -14.61
N GLN A 458 -11.91 -12.26 -14.15
CA GLN A 458 -12.74 -11.10 -14.45
C GLN A 458 -12.11 -9.82 -13.91
N LEU A 459 -11.64 -9.81 -12.66
CA LEU A 459 -10.99 -8.64 -12.06
C LEU A 459 -9.70 -8.24 -12.78
N LEU A 460 -8.88 -9.20 -13.17
CA LEU A 460 -7.67 -8.93 -13.95
C LEU A 460 -7.98 -8.49 -15.38
N GLY A 461 -9.12 -8.92 -15.93
CA GLY A 461 -9.59 -8.60 -17.27
C GLY A 461 -10.41 -7.33 -17.38
N LEU A 462 -10.93 -6.79 -16.27
CA LEU A 462 -11.73 -5.55 -16.30
C LEU A 462 -10.84 -4.34 -16.61
N ALA A 463 -11.37 -3.43 -17.44
CA ALA A 463 -10.80 -2.09 -17.58
C ALA A 463 -10.83 -1.37 -16.21
N ALA A 464 -9.80 -0.59 -15.94
CA ALA A 464 -9.75 0.20 -14.73
C ALA A 464 -10.85 1.27 -14.73
N LEU A 465 -11.44 1.56 -13.56
CA LEU A 465 -12.47 2.58 -13.42
C LEU A 465 -11.83 3.98 -13.33
N PRO A 466 -12.42 5.01 -13.95
CA PRO A 466 -11.98 6.38 -13.73
C PRO A 466 -12.11 6.72 -12.23
N PRO A 467 -11.24 7.60 -11.69
CA PRO A 467 -11.38 8.07 -10.32
C PRO A 467 -12.75 8.71 -10.12
N ALA A 468 -13.34 8.54 -8.93
CA ALA A 468 -14.54 9.27 -8.58
C ALA A 468 -14.28 10.78 -8.73
N PRO A 469 -15.22 11.57 -9.23
CA PRO A 469 -15.06 13.01 -9.26
C PRO A 469 -14.82 13.52 -7.83
N ALA A 470 -13.86 14.46 -7.69
CA ALA A 470 -13.42 15.02 -6.42
C ALA A 470 -14.55 15.80 -5.72
#